data_0d1fa0e99bfe6d613ff47ed1b9a7ad4d
#
_entry.id   0d1fa0e99bfe6d613ff47ed1b9a7ad4d
#
_cell.length_a   1.000
_cell.length_b   1.000
_cell.length_c   1.000
_cell.angle_alpha   90.00
_cell.angle_beta   90.00
_cell.angle_gamma   90.00
#
_symmetry.space_group_name_H-M   'P 1'
#
loop_
_entity.id
_entity.type
_entity.pdbx_description
1 polymer ?
#
loop_
_entity_poly.entity_id
_entity_poly.type
_entity_poly.pdbx_seq_one_letter_code
_entity_poly.pdbx_strand_id
1 'polypeptide(L)'
;MHKIKAGEILPDELIEKYMNIAIEEAFCNSDANSDKTSEVPVGCIIVDNEGNVVAKSHNTRQHTHSVTGHAEINAIEEYTAKTGNFRLSGATVFVTLEPCPMCAGALAAAKPDAVYYGAPNTENGSCGTIFNILNSHTRIYGGIKGNEISQKISDFFAKIRKKATLNDNP
;
A
#
# COMPACT_ATOMS: atom_id res chain seq x y z
N MET A 1 12.58 6.71 20.32
CA MET A 1 12.16 6.74 18.92
C MET A 1 13.37 6.41 18.07
N HIS A 2 13.27 5.47 17.16
CA HIS A 2 14.39 5.06 16.30
C HIS A 2 14.40 5.98 15.08
N LYS A 3 15.49 6.75 14.90
CA LYS A 3 15.67 7.58 13.70
C LYS A 3 16.07 6.70 12.52
N ILE A 4 15.33 6.82 11.44
CA ILE A 4 15.61 6.10 10.20
C ILE A 4 16.64 6.89 9.41
N LYS A 5 17.86 6.34 9.26
CA LYS A 5 18.91 6.98 8.46
C LYS A 5 18.72 6.64 6.99
N ALA A 6 18.94 7.65 6.15
CA ALA A 6 18.97 7.43 4.70
C ALA A 6 20.01 6.32 4.35
N GLY A 7 19.58 5.29 3.63
CA GLY A 7 20.46 4.18 3.27
C GLY A 7 20.48 3.00 4.26
N GLU A 8 19.83 3.09 5.39
CA GLU A 8 19.73 2.00 6.39
C GLU A 8 18.60 1.02 6.05
N ILE A 9 18.86 -0.28 6.18
CA ILE A 9 17.81 -1.29 6.18
C ILE A 9 17.21 -1.27 7.58
N LEU A 10 15.90 -1.15 7.66
CA LEU A 10 15.22 -1.14 8.96
C LEU A 10 15.37 -2.50 9.66
N PRO A 11 15.45 -2.52 11.01
CA PRO A 11 15.33 -3.74 11.78
C PRO A 11 14.01 -4.46 11.52
N ASP A 12 14.03 -5.80 11.52
CA ASP A 12 12.85 -6.64 11.22
C ASP A 12 11.64 -6.28 12.09
N GLU A 13 11.85 -5.99 13.38
CA GLU A 13 10.78 -5.55 14.30
C GLU A 13 10.06 -4.28 13.82
N LEU A 14 10.80 -3.32 13.27
CA LEU A 14 10.22 -2.09 12.73
C LEU A 14 9.53 -2.33 11.39
N ILE A 15 10.13 -3.17 10.53
CA ILE A 15 9.51 -3.57 9.26
C ILE A 15 8.15 -4.23 9.54
N GLU A 16 8.11 -5.20 10.44
CA GLU A 16 6.87 -5.88 10.83
C GLU A 16 5.85 -4.92 11.46
N LYS A 17 6.29 -4.05 12.35
CA LYS A 17 5.44 -3.04 12.98
C LYS A 17 4.74 -2.17 11.94
N TYR A 18 5.50 -1.59 11.01
CA TYR A 18 4.94 -0.68 10.01
C TYR A 18 4.08 -1.43 8.98
N MET A 19 4.48 -2.64 8.59
CA MET A 19 3.65 -3.46 7.70
C MET A 19 2.32 -3.85 8.37
N ASN A 20 2.31 -4.13 9.69
CA ASN A 20 1.07 -4.38 10.41
C ASN A 20 0.14 -3.17 10.40
N ILE A 21 0.67 -1.95 10.58
CA ILE A 21 -0.13 -0.72 10.48
C ILE A 21 -0.73 -0.57 9.07
N ALA A 22 0.04 -0.88 8.02
CA ALA A 22 -0.48 -0.87 6.65
C ALA A 22 -1.57 -1.93 6.42
N ILE A 23 -1.43 -3.13 7.03
CA ILE A 23 -2.45 -4.18 6.99
C ILE A 23 -3.72 -3.73 7.73
N GLU A 24 -3.60 -3.15 8.91
CA GLU A 24 -4.75 -2.60 9.66
C GLU A 24 -5.49 -1.55 8.84
N GLU A 25 -4.75 -0.64 8.19
CA GLU A 25 -5.33 0.37 7.31
C GLU A 25 -6.03 -0.23 6.09
N ALA A 26 -5.49 -1.29 5.49
CA ALA A 26 -6.12 -1.99 4.36
C ALA A 26 -7.52 -2.52 4.68
N PHE A 27 -7.76 -2.90 5.93
CA PHE A 27 -9.00 -3.55 6.37
C PHE A 27 -9.89 -2.65 7.26
N CYS A 28 -9.50 -1.40 7.53
CA CYS A 28 -10.25 -0.51 8.42
C CYS A 28 -11.67 -0.21 7.93
N ASN A 29 -11.91 -0.22 6.61
CA ASN A 29 -13.22 0.01 5.98
C ASN A 29 -13.75 -1.21 5.23
N SER A 30 -13.15 -2.38 5.41
CA SER A 30 -13.56 -3.61 4.74
C SER A 30 -14.74 -4.30 5.43
N ASP A 31 -15.76 -3.54 5.87
CA ASP A 31 -17.01 -4.12 6.33
C ASP A 31 -17.65 -4.91 5.19
N ALA A 32 -17.44 -6.23 5.25
CA ALA A 32 -18.01 -7.22 4.31
C ALA A 32 -19.55 -7.21 4.32
N ASN A 33 -20.18 -6.36 5.12
CA ASN A 33 -21.62 -6.20 5.27
C ASN A 33 -22.20 -4.95 4.59
N SER A 34 -21.35 -4.02 4.08
CA SER A 34 -21.89 -2.92 3.31
C SER A 34 -22.30 -3.40 1.90
N ASP A 35 -23.54 -3.27 1.55
CA ASP A 35 -24.13 -3.66 0.25
C ASP A 35 -23.62 -2.81 -0.94
N LYS A 36 -22.69 -1.89 -0.71
CA LYS A 36 -22.23 -0.96 -1.73
C LYS A 36 -20.71 -0.85 -1.71
N THR A 37 -20.08 -1.32 -2.79
CA THR A 37 -18.69 -1.07 -3.17
C THR A 37 -17.61 -1.57 -2.22
N SER A 38 -17.36 -2.89 -2.26
CA SER A 38 -16.19 -3.46 -1.56
C SER A 38 -14.90 -3.02 -2.25
N GLU A 39 -14.11 -2.18 -1.58
CA GLU A 39 -12.76 -1.84 -2.01
C GLU A 39 -11.83 -3.03 -1.91
N VAL A 40 -10.94 -3.20 -2.88
CA VAL A 40 -9.83 -4.17 -2.74
C VAL A 40 -8.96 -3.73 -1.56
N PRO A 41 -8.75 -4.60 -0.55
CA PRO A 41 -8.08 -4.20 0.69
C PRO A 41 -6.57 -4.02 0.48
N VAL A 42 -6.19 -2.84 0.07
CA VAL A 42 -4.80 -2.38 -0.01
C VAL A 42 -4.62 -1.20 0.92
N GLY A 43 -3.59 -1.26 1.77
CA GLY A 43 -3.23 -0.19 2.68
C GLY A 43 -1.81 0.29 2.43
N CYS A 44 -1.59 1.58 2.58
CA CYS A 44 -0.30 2.24 2.42
C CYS A 44 -0.05 3.20 3.56
N ILE A 45 1.16 3.21 4.10
CA ILE A 45 1.62 4.22 5.05
C ILE A 45 2.93 4.84 4.60
N ILE A 46 3.15 6.08 5.01
CA ILE A 46 4.40 6.81 4.81
C ILE A 46 4.97 7.18 6.17
N VAL A 47 6.20 6.75 6.41
CA VAL A 47 6.94 6.93 7.66
C VAL A 47 8.08 7.90 7.42
N ASP A 48 8.22 8.94 8.25
CA ASP A 48 9.31 9.91 8.17
C ASP A 48 10.62 9.35 8.75
N ASN A 49 11.69 10.14 8.66
CA ASN A 49 13.00 9.77 9.20
C ASN A 49 13.08 9.78 10.74
N GLU A 50 12.08 10.34 11.42
CA GLU A 50 11.95 10.27 12.89
C GLU A 50 11.17 9.03 13.34
N GLY A 51 10.64 8.21 12.39
CA GLY A 51 9.85 7.01 12.68
C GLY A 51 8.37 7.27 12.95
N ASN A 52 7.87 8.45 12.59
CA ASN A 52 6.45 8.77 12.71
C ASN A 52 5.69 8.35 11.45
N VAL A 53 4.51 7.78 11.61
CA VAL A 53 3.57 7.58 10.51
C VAL A 53 2.91 8.92 10.19
N VAL A 54 3.33 9.54 9.09
CA VAL A 54 2.85 10.87 8.66
C VAL A 54 1.56 10.75 7.86
N ALA A 55 1.46 9.73 7.01
CA ALA A 55 0.27 9.46 6.22
C ALA A 55 -0.07 7.97 6.27
N LYS A 56 -1.37 7.65 6.22
CA LYS A 56 -1.88 6.29 6.09
C LYS A 56 -3.20 6.31 5.33
N SER A 57 -3.32 5.48 4.33
CA SER A 57 -4.48 5.45 3.45
C SER A 57 -4.71 4.05 2.88
N HIS A 58 -5.90 3.85 2.37
CA HIS A 58 -6.35 2.63 1.72
C HIS A 58 -6.97 2.95 0.37
N ASN A 59 -7.32 1.92 -0.40
CA ASN A 59 -8.03 2.10 -1.65
C ASN A 59 -9.39 2.77 -1.42
N THR A 60 -9.71 3.74 -2.27
CA THR A 60 -11.00 4.45 -2.29
C THR A 60 -11.63 4.49 -3.69
N ARG A 61 -11.13 3.67 -4.60
CA ARG A 61 -11.46 3.68 -6.02
C ARG A 61 -12.95 3.52 -6.29
N GLN A 62 -13.59 2.57 -5.61
CA GLN A 62 -15.02 2.31 -5.77
C GLN A 62 -15.86 3.38 -5.08
N HIS A 63 -15.43 3.79 -3.89
CA HIS A 63 -16.14 4.77 -3.10
C HIS A 63 -16.15 6.16 -3.74
N THR A 64 -15.02 6.59 -4.28
CA THR A 64 -14.85 7.93 -4.90
C THR A 64 -15.07 7.94 -6.41
N HIS A 65 -15.31 6.77 -7.03
CA HIS A 65 -15.37 6.60 -8.49
C HIS A 65 -14.12 7.16 -9.20
N SER A 66 -12.95 7.00 -8.58
CA SER A 66 -11.68 7.53 -9.06
C SER A 66 -10.73 6.43 -9.52
N VAL A 67 -10.25 6.53 -10.75
CA VAL A 67 -9.21 5.63 -11.29
C VAL A 67 -7.92 5.70 -10.47
N THR A 68 -7.60 6.85 -9.92
CA THR A 68 -6.38 7.10 -9.14
C THR A 68 -6.54 6.81 -7.64
N GLY A 69 -7.72 6.43 -7.16
CA GLY A 69 -8.02 6.18 -5.75
C GLY A 69 -7.33 4.95 -5.17
N HIS A 70 -6.03 4.76 -5.43
CA HIS A 70 -5.20 3.72 -4.87
C HIS A 70 -4.57 4.17 -3.55
N ALA A 71 -4.32 3.23 -2.66
CA ALA A 71 -3.77 3.48 -1.33
C ALA A 71 -2.50 4.33 -1.37
N GLU A 72 -1.59 4.04 -2.31
CA GLU A 72 -0.32 4.74 -2.46
C GLU A 72 -0.52 6.20 -2.90
N ILE A 73 -1.41 6.45 -3.87
CA ILE A 73 -1.71 7.81 -4.34
C ILE A 73 -2.35 8.61 -3.21
N ASN A 74 -3.35 8.04 -2.55
CA ASN A 74 -4.03 8.68 -1.41
C ASN A 74 -3.04 9.01 -0.29
N ALA A 75 -2.08 8.11 0.01
CA ALA A 75 -1.06 8.34 1.03
C ALA A 75 -0.08 9.46 0.63
N ILE A 76 0.33 9.54 -0.65
CA ILE A 76 1.17 10.62 -1.17
C ILE A 76 0.43 11.97 -1.05
N GLU A 77 -0.84 12.01 -1.42
CA GLU A 77 -1.67 13.21 -1.32
C GLU A 77 -1.83 13.67 0.13
N GLU A 78 -2.12 12.73 1.04
CA GLU A 78 -2.22 13.02 2.47
C GLU A 78 -0.89 13.54 3.05
N TYR A 79 0.23 12.90 2.70
CA TYR A 79 1.57 13.35 3.10
C TYR A 79 1.84 14.77 2.61
N THR A 80 1.54 15.04 1.34
CA THR A 80 1.71 16.37 0.73
C THR A 80 0.86 17.42 1.42
N ALA A 81 -0.38 17.11 1.70
CA ALA A 81 -1.30 18.03 2.40
C ALA A 81 -0.80 18.37 3.82
N LYS A 82 -0.26 17.39 4.55
CA LYS A 82 0.23 17.58 5.92
C LYS A 82 1.57 18.30 6.00
N THR A 83 2.48 18.05 5.04
CA THR A 83 3.86 18.54 5.09
C THR A 83 4.14 19.74 4.20
N GLY A 84 3.26 20.00 3.22
CA GLY A 84 3.50 20.97 2.15
C GLY A 84 4.60 20.54 1.17
N ASN A 85 5.06 19.26 1.24
CA ASN A 85 6.16 18.75 0.43
C ASN A 85 5.71 17.55 -0.41
N PHE A 86 5.85 17.63 -1.72
CA PHE A 86 5.56 16.52 -2.63
C PHE A 86 6.73 15.52 -2.79
N ARG A 87 7.90 15.82 -2.19
CA ARG A 87 9.05 14.92 -2.17
C ARG A 87 9.01 14.07 -0.90
N LEU A 88 9.16 12.78 -1.07
CA LEU A 88 9.25 11.81 0.02
C LEU A 88 10.69 11.51 0.43
N SER A 89 11.64 12.41 0.12
CA SER A 89 13.05 12.25 0.52
C SER A 89 13.15 12.18 2.04
N GLY A 90 13.83 11.17 2.55
CA GLY A 90 13.90 10.87 3.98
C GLY A 90 12.71 10.07 4.50
N ALA A 91 11.73 9.74 3.66
CA ALA A 91 10.60 8.92 4.07
C ALA A 91 10.66 7.51 3.48
N THR A 92 10.02 6.58 4.17
CA THR A 92 9.87 5.18 3.80
C THR A 92 8.39 4.86 3.60
N VAL A 93 8.08 4.17 2.52
CA VAL A 93 6.71 3.75 2.17
C VAL A 93 6.53 2.27 2.48
N PHE A 94 5.44 1.92 3.15
CA PHE A 94 4.98 0.54 3.34
C PHE A 94 3.63 0.37 2.68
N VAL A 95 3.49 -0.66 1.86
CA VAL A 95 2.25 -0.97 1.15
C VAL A 95 1.98 -2.47 1.17
N THR A 96 0.74 -2.86 1.38
CA THR A 96 0.40 -4.29 1.54
C THR A 96 0.50 -5.09 0.24
N LEU A 97 0.24 -4.47 -0.91
CA LEU A 97 0.35 -5.08 -2.24
C LEU A 97 1.41 -4.35 -3.06
N GLU A 98 2.19 -5.08 -3.86
CA GLU A 98 3.19 -4.46 -4.75
C GLU A 98 2.55 -3.39 -5.64
N PRO A 99 3.14 -2.18 -5.71
CA PRO A 99 2.61 -1.08 -6.50
C PRO A 99 2.43 -1.42 -7.98
N CYS A 100 1.30 -1.00 -8.53
CA CYS A 100 1.03 -1.06 -9.97
C CYS A 100 1.82 0.02 -10.73
N PRO A 101 1.85 0.04 -12.10
CA PRO A 101 2.61 1.03 -12.87
C PRO A 101 2.29 2.49 -12.53
N MET A 102 1.03 2.81 -12.29
CA MET A 102 0.60 4.17 -11.92
C MET A 102 1.20 4.58 -10.57
N CYS A 103 1.08 3.74 -9.55
CA CYS A 103 1.58 4.02 -8.21
C CYS A 103 3.11 4.03 -8.16
N ALA A 104 3.76 3.07 -8.84
CA ALA A 104 5.21 3.05 -8.95
C ALA A 104 5.75 4.29 -9.68
N GLY A 105 5.05 4.78 -10.71
CA GLY A 105 5.37 6.05 -11.40
C GLY A 105 5.27 7.25 -10.46
N ALA A 106 4.21 7.33 -9.66
CA ALA A 106 4.03 8.39 -8.66
C ALA A 106 5.14 8.33 -7.57
N LEU A 107 5.45 7.13 -7.06
CA LEU A 107 6.54 6.92 -6.11
C LEU A 107 7.90 7.29 -6.71
N ALA A 108 8.17 6.94 -7.97
CA ALA A 108 9.40 7.32 -8.66
C ALA A 108 9.53 8.85 -8.79
N ALA A 109 8.42 9.55 -9.01
CA ALA A 109 8.39 11.02 -9.04
C ALA A 109 8.57 11.63 -7.65
N ALA A 110 7.96 11.04 -6.62
CA ALA A 110 8.03 11.51 -5.23
C ALA A 110 9.37 11.19 -4.54
N LYS A 111 10.11 10.18 -4.99
CA LYS A 111 11.46 9.79 -4.54
C LYS A 111 11.54 9.44 -3.04
N PRO A 112 10.83 8.45 -2.55
CA PRO A 112 11.05 7.92 -1.21
C PRO A 112 12.43 7.25 -1.11
N ASP A 113 12.97 7.16 0.09
CA ASP A 113 14.26 6.47 0.35
C ASP A 113 14.11 4.96 0.18
N ALA A 114 12.95 4.41 0.56
CA ALA A 114 12.65 2.99 0.40
C ALA A 114 11.14 2.73 0.22
N VAL A 115 10.83 1.63 -0.46
CA VAL A 115 9.49 1.05 -0.56
C VAL A 115 9.57 -0.39 -0.06
N TYR A 116 8.78 -0.70 0.95
CA TYR A 116 8.54 -2.04 1.46
C TYR A 116 7.15 -2.48 1.02
N TYR A 117 7.05 -3.61 0.33
CA TYR A 117 5.74 -4.15 -0.04
C TYR A 117 5.52 -5.57 0.48
N GLY A 118 4.25 -5.91 0.67
CA GLY A 118 3.84 -7.21 1.18
C GLY A 118 3.71 -8.26 0.11
N ALA A 119 2.51 -8.50 -0.38
CA ALA A 119 2.25 -9.48 -1.43
C ALA A 119 2.76 -9.01 -2.80
N PRO A 120 3.33 -9.89 -3.63
CA PRO A 120 3.64 -9.58 -5.02
C PRO A 120 2.34 -9.39 -5.82
N ASN A 121 2.36 -8.46 -6.76
CA ASN A 121 1.29 -8.27 -7.72
C ASN A 121 1.67 -8.98 -9.02
N THR A 122 1.16 -10.21 -9.20
CA THR A 122 1.51 -11.07 -10.34
C THR A 122 0.96 -10.61 -11.68
N GLU A 123 0.02 -9.65 -11.68
CA GLU A 123 -0.58 -9.11 -12.92
C GLU A 123 0.13 -7.82 -13.37
N ASN A 124 0.42 -6.92 -12.44
CA ASN A 124 0.86 -5.56 -12.74
C ASN A 124 1.97 -5.04 -11.80
N GLY A 125 2.68 -5.92 -11.07
CA GLY A 125 3.71 -5.53 -10.12
C GLY A 125 4.85 -4.76 -10.79
N SER A 126 5.13 -3.58 -10.28
CA SER A 126 6.07 -2.62 -10.90
C SER A 126 7.23 -2.23 -10.00
N CYS A 127 7.50 -3.05 -8.99
CA CYS A 127 8.63 -2.94 -8.06
C CYS A 127 9.53 -4.20 -8.08
N GLY A 128 9.45 -5.01 -9.14
CA GLY A 128 10.34 -6.15 -9.34
C GLY A 128 9.65 -7.44 -9.80
N THR A 129 8.34 -7.62 -9.59
CA THR A 129 7.66 -8.86 -10.00
C THR A 129 7.50 -8.97 -11.51
N ILE A 130 6.98 -7.94 -12.19
CA ILE A 130 6.84 -7.90 -13.66
C ILE A 130 7.88 -6.95 -14.26
N PHE A 131 7.93 -5.72 -13.77
CA PHE A 131 8.96 -4.73 -14.13
C PHE A 131 9.37 -3.93 -12.90
N ASN A 132 10.38 -3.08 -13.07
CA ASN A 132 10.78 -2.11 -12.04
C ASN A 132 10.78 -0.72 -12.63
N ILE A 133 9.84 0.12 -12.19
CA ILE A 133 9.68 1.51 -12.60
C ILE A 133 10.44 2.45 -11.64
N LEU A 134 10.68 2.00 -10.39
CA LEU A 134 11.38 2.83 -9.41
C LEU A 134 12.83 3.06 -9.83
N ASN A 135 13.29 4.28 -9.63
CA ASN A 135 14.65 4.67 -9.95
C ASN A 135 15.68 4.11 -8.94
N SER A 136 16.96 4.20 -9.27
CA SER A 136 18.08 3.70 -8.46
C SER A 136 18.24 4.36 -7.09
N HIS A 137 17.52 5.44 -6.81
CA HIS A 137 17.58 6.13 -5.51
C HIS A 137 16.63 5.51 -4.48
N THR A 138 15.56 4.84 -4.93
CA THR A 138 14.58 4.19 -4.06
C THR A 138 14.91 2.72 -3.89
N ARG A 139 15.16 2.28 -2.68
CA ARG A 139 15.38 0.87 -2.37
C ARG A 139 14.05 0.15 -2.28
N ILE A 140 14.04 -1.11 -2.72
CA ILE A 140 12.83 -1.92 -2.79
C ILE A 140 13.04 -3.20 -1.97
N TYR A 141 12.07 -3.49 -1.10
CA TYR A 141 12.03 -4.70 -0.28
C TYR A 141 10.65 -5.31 -0.38
N GLY A 142 10.56 -6.51 -0.96
CA GLY A 142 9.29 -7.21 -1.18
C GLY A 142 9.12 -8.46 -0.32
N GLY A 143 7.88 -8.95 -0.26
CA GLY A 143 7.55 -10.20 0.42
C GLY A 143 7.30 -10.08 1.92
N ILE A 144 7.22 -8.86 2.46
CA ILE A 144 6.98 -8.62 3.89
C ILE A 144 5.58 -9.09 4.27
N LYS A 145 5.47 -10.20 5.02
CA LYS A 145 4.19 -10.86 5.32
C LYS A 145 3.37 -11.24 4.07
N GLY A 146 4.06 -11.45 2.95
CA GLY A 146 3.43 -11.63 1.64
C GLY A 146 2.39 -12.76 1.59
N ASN A 147 2.67 -13.91 2.23
CA ASN A 147 1.72 -15.03 2.28
C ASN A 147 0.44 -14.68 3.08
N GLU A 148 0.58 -14.02 4.23
CA GLU A 148 -0.55 -13.57 5.04
C GLU A 148 -1.44 -12.60 4.25
N ILE A 149 -0.82 -11.61 3.60
CA ILE A 149 -1.52 -10.59 2.83
C ILE A 149 -2.20 -11.21 1.59
N SER A 150 -1.51 -12.08 0.86
CA SER A 150 -2.07 -12.80 -0.29
C SER A 150 -3.30 -13.62 0.11
N GLN A 151 -3.25 -14.32 1.26
CA GLN A 151 -4.39 -15.08 1.76
C GLN A 151 -5.57 -14.17 2.10
N LYS A 152 -5.34 -13.05 2.80
CA LYS A 152 -6.40 -12.08 3.14
C LYS A 152 -7.07 -11.49 1.89
N ILE A 153 -6.30 -11.16 0.84
CA ILE A 153 -6.82 -10.65 -0.44
C ILE A 153 -7.64 -11.75 -1.14
N SER A 154 -7.14 -12.99 -1.17
CA SER A 154 -7.85 -14.13 -1.73
C SER A 154 -9.19 -14.38 -1.05
N ASP A 155 -9.21 -14.34 0.28
CA ASP A 155 -10.42 -14.51 1.09
C ASP A 155 -11.45 -13.41 0.81
N PHE A 156 -10.98 -12.18 0.63
CA PHE A 156 -11.84 -11.06 0.24
C PHE A 156 -12.53 -11.32 -1.10
N PHE A 157 -11.78 -11.70 -2.15
CA PHE A 157 -12.38 -12.02 -3.44
C PHE A 157 -13.28 -13.25 -3.41
N ALA A 158 -12.96 -14.26 -2.59
CA ALA A 158 -13.82 -15.42 -2.40
C ALA A 158 -15.19 -15.04 -1.80
N LYS A 159 -15.22 -14.10 -0.83
CA LYS A 159 -16.45 -13.56 -0.25
C LYS A 159 -17.30 -12.81 -1.28
N ILE A 160 -16.67 -11.98 -2.12
CA ILE A 160 -17.37 -11.24 -3.19
C ILE A 160 -18.01 -12.22 -4.19
N ARG A 161 -17.27 -13.23 -4.65
CA ARG A 161 -17.82 -14.23 -5.58
C ARG A 161 -19.01 -14.97 -5.00
N LYS A 162 -18.98 -15.35 -3.71
CA LYS A 162 -20.11 -16.02 -3.04
C LYS A 162 -21.34 -15.12 -2.97
N LYS A 163 -21.18 -13.81 -2.72
CA LYS A 163 -22.31 -12.87 -2.71
C LYS A 163 -22.94 -12.72 -4.10
N ALA A 164 -22.12 -12.63 -5.15
CA ALA A 164 -22.61 -12.52 -6.53
C ALA A 164 -23.47 -13.73 -6.92
N THR A 165 -23.02 -14.95 -6.62
CA THR A 165 -23.78 -16.18 -6.92
C THR A 165 -25.09 -16.33 -6.13
N LEU A 166 -25.19 -15.72 -4.96
CA LEU A 166 -26.44 -15.73 -4.15
C LEU A 166 -27.47 -14.72 -4.68
N ASN A 167 -27.03 -13.64 -5.31
CA ASN A 167 -27.91 -12.60 -5.87
C ASN A 167 -28.40 -12.92 -7.30
N ASP A 168 -27.77 -13.87 -7.99
CA ASP A 168 -28.13 -14.29 -9.36
C ASP A 168 -29.08 -15.50 -9.39
N ASN A 169 -29.57 -15.96 -8.24
CA ASN A 169 -30.55 -17.06 -8.17
C ASN A 169 -31.95 -16.43 -7.97
N PRO A 170 -32.86 -16.53 -8.98
CA PRO A 170 -34.21 -15.96 -8.94
C PRO A 170 -35.13 -16.67 -7.95
#